data_a99516e03db58daf602be19c9b55db61
#
_entry.id   a99516e03db58daf602be19c9b55db61
#
_cell.length_a   1.000
_cell.length_b   1.000
_cell.length_c   1.000
_cell.angle_alpha   90.00
_cell.angle_beta   90.00
_cell.angle_gamma   90.00
#
_symmetry.space_group_name_H-M   'P 1'
#
loop_
_entity.id
_entity.type
_entity.pdbx_description
1 polymer ?
#
loop_
_entity_poly.entity_id
_entity_poly.type
_entity_poly.pdbx_seq_one_letter_code
_entity_poly.pdbx_strand_id
1 'polypeptide(L)'
;MGMKPKMLVLINSSTGLYDFRNELLSELSKSYCIVVSTPDSGKIDLIKKLGCEVIITPIDRRGINPVVDLKLINNYRKIINKEKPDYILTYTIKPNIYGGFLARVKKINYAVNITGLGTTFQKDGLLQSIVTKMYRVAFKKANVVFFENIENKNIIVNKKIVPDSKCCVLNGAGVNLDRYSYLEYPVDCKTTRFLFIGRVMQEKGFDELYTAMQRLVDGGFDCKLDVLGSYEEDYKKKIDSAVEAGWLSYYGYRNDVRPFIEKSHCFVLPSWHEGMANTNLECASSGRPVITSNIHGCKEAVLDGTTGYLCESQNIDSLYECMKKFITLSYQKRKDMGKAGRKHMENFFDKRIIVDSTIKNLK
;
A
#
# COMPACT_ATOMS: atom_id res chain seq x y z
N MET A 1 19.23 -26.32 22.25
CA MET A 1 18.21 -25.43 21.65
C MET A 1 17.59 -26.15 20.47
N GLY A 2 16.29 -26.41 20.46
CA GLY A 2 15.59 -27.00 19.30
C GLY A 2 15.71 -26.10 18.07
N MET A 3 15.78 -26.67 16.88
CA MET A 3 15.78 -25.88 15.63
C MET A 3 14.46 -25.08 15.54
N LYS A 4 14.56 -23.79 15.20
CA LYS A 4 13.38 -22.96 14.95
C LYS A 4 12.58 -23.58 13.78
N PRO A 5 11.22 -23.57 13.85
CA PRO A 5 10.41 -23.98 12.72
C PRO A 5 10.68 -23.08 11.50
N LYS A 6 10.48 -23.63 10.30
CA LYS A 6 10.76 -22.91 9.05
C LYS A 6 9.50 -22.27 8.50
N MET A 7 9.57 -20.98 8.17
CA MET A 7 8.50 -20.24 7.50
C MET A 7 8.90 -19.86 6.07
N LEU A 8 8.09 -20.23 5.09
CA LEU A 8 8.27 -19.83 3.69
C LEU A 8 7.34 -18.64 3.38
N VAL A 9 7.94 -17.51 2.98
CA VAL A 9 7.22 -16.32 2.55
C VAL A 9 7.21 -16.24 1.03
N LEU A 10 6.02 -16.20 0.41
CA LEU A 10 5.84 -16.09 -1.04
C LEU A 10 5.27 -14.72 -1.40
N ILE A 11 6.00 -13.96 -2.21
CA ILE A 11 5.60 -12.60 -2.61
C ILE A 11 6.11 -12.24 -4.01
N ASN A 12 5.46 -11.28 -4.69
CA ASN A 12 5.80 -10.88 -6.05
C ASN A 12 6.68 -9.61 -6.14
N SER A 13 7.25 -9.13 -5.04
CA SER A 13 8.15 -7.96 -5.02
C SER A 13 9.01 -7.96 -3.77
N SER A 14 10.34 -8.03 -3.96
CA SER A 14 11.30 -7.89 -2.85
C SER A 14 11.31 -6.48 -2.27
N THR A 15 11.20 -5.45 -3.13
CA THR A 15 11.08 -4.06 -2.69
C THR A 15 9.83 -3.87 -1.84
N GLY A 16 8.66 -4.32 -2.31
CA GLY A 16 7.41 -4.19 -1.55
C GLY A 16 7.44 -4.97 -0.24
N LEU A 17 8.08 -6.15 -0.21
CA LEU A 17 8.26 -6.91 1.03
C LEU A 17 9.08 -6.12 2.04
N TYR A 18 10.24 -5.61 1.63
CA TYR A 18 11.10 -4.86 2.53
C TYR A 18 10.44 -3.57 3.01
N ASP A 19 9.88 -2.77 2.10
CA ASP A 19 9.34 -1.46 2.45
C ASP A 19 8.15 -1.55 3.41
N PHE A 20 7.32 -2.57 3.27
CA PHE A 20 6.08 -2.66 4.03
C PHE A 20 6.08 -3.74 5.11
N ARG A 21 7.03 -4.67 5.13
CA ARG A 21 7.01 -5.83 6.03
C ARG A 21 8.36 -6.15 6.69
N ASN A 22 9.36 -5.25 6.60
CA ASN A 22 10.68 -5.52 7.20
C ASN A 22 10.58 -5.72 8.72
N GLU A 23 9.77 -4.93 9.43
CA GLU A 23 9.57 -5.08 10.87
C GLU A 23 8.88 -6.41 11.22
N LEU A 24 7.88 -6.82 10.42
CA LEU A 24 7.23 -8.12 10.59
C LEU A 24 8.23 -9.26 10.36
N LEU A 25 9.05 -9.20 9.30
CA LEU A 25 10.09 -10.20 9.04
C LEU A 25 11.10 -10.26 10.18
N SER A 26 11.55 -9.11 10.66
CA SER A 26 12.47 -9.02 11.79
C SER A 26 11.89 -9.66 13.05
N GLU A 27 10.63 -9.42 13.35
CA GLU A 27 9.96 -10.01 14.51
C GLU A 27 9.75 -11.52 14.35
N LEU A 28 9.29 -11.96 13.17
CA LEU A 28 9.10 -13.38 12.87
C LEU A 28 10.43 -14.15 12.89
N SER A 29 11.56 -13.54 12.50
CA SER A 29 12.89 -14.18 12.52
C SER A 29 13.35 -14.56 13.93
N LYS A 30 12.76 -13.97 14.97
CA LYS A 30 13.03 -14.36 16.36
C LYS A 30 12.51 -15.78 16.66
N SER A 31 11.41 -16.19 16.01
CA SER A 31 10.72 -17.47 16.24
C SER A 31 10.85 -18.47 15.10
N TYR A 32 11.15 -18.03 13.88
CA TYR A 32 11.21 -18.86 12.68
C TYR A 32 12.55 -18.70 11.95
N CYS A 33 12.98 -19.78 11.24
CA CYS A 33 13.90 -19.65 10.12
C CYS A 33 13.10 -19.21 8.89
N ILE A 34 13.35 -18.01 8.37
CA ILE A 34 12.54 -17.44 7.29
C ILE A 34 13.25 -17.67 5.95
N VAL A 35 12.52 -18.26 5.00
CA VAL A 35 12.89 -18.37 3.59
C VAL A 35 11.92 -17.52 2.77
N VAL A 36 12.42 -16.59 1.97
CA VAL A 36 11.62 -15.70 1.12
C VAL A 36 11.79 -16.13 -0.34
N SER A 37 10.69 -16.42 -1.03
CA SER A 37 10.67 -16.62 -2.48
C SER A 37 10.03 -15.39 -3.14
N THR A 38 10.81 -14.68 -3.94
CA THR A 38 10.43 -13.40 -4.55
C THR A 38 11.24 -13.14 -5.83
N PRO A 39 10.71 -12.38 -6.81
CA PRO A 39 11.57 -11.84 -7.87
C PRO A 39 12.52 -10.79 -7.29
N ASP A 40 13.64 -10.59 -7.97
CA ASP A 40 14.49 -9.45 -7.66
C ASP A 40 13.91 -8.16 -8.25
N SER A 41 13.38 -7.33 -7.38
CA SER A 41 12.92 -5.97 -7.69
C SER A 41 13.69 -4.90 -6.90
N GLY A 42 14.90 -5.25 -6.42
CA GLY A 42 15.72 -4.48 -5.50
C GLY A 42 15.55 -4.91 -4.05
N LYS A 43 16.44 -4.45 -3.17
CA LYS A 43 16.40 -4.67 -1.72
C LYS A 43 16.57 -6.12 -1.23
N ILE A 44 17.01 -7.06 -2.09
CA ILE A 44 17.31 -8.45 -1.70
C ILE A 44 18.32 -8.51 -0.55
N ASP A 45 19.40 -7.73 -0.64
CA ASP A 45 20.46 -7.73 0.39
C ASP A 45 19.96 -7.16 1.72
N LEU A 46 19.00 -6.24 1.67
CA LEU A 46 18.37 -5.73 2.90
C LEU A 46 17.49 -6.80 3.56
N ILE A 47 16.78 -7.62 2.78
CA ILE A 47 16.01 -8.76 3.30
C ILE A 47 16.94 -9.78 3.94
N LYS A 48 18.08 -10.09 3.30
CA LYS A 48 19.09 -11.01 3.85
C LYS A 48 19.68 -10.49 5.17
N LYS A 49 19.91 -9.17 5.29
CA LYS A 49 20.37 -8.53 6.54
C LYS A 49 19.39 -8.68 7.70
N LEU A 50 18.10 -8.95 7.45
CA LEU A 50 17.12 -9.29 8.49
C LEU A 50 17.22 -10.75 8.96
N GLY A 51 18.20 -11.53 8.46
CA GLY A 51 18.38 -12.95 8.78
C GLY A 51 17.52 -13.89 7.95
N CYS A 52 16.95 -13.43 6.83
CA CYS A 52 16.15 -14.25 5.93
C CYS A 52 17.00 -14.87 4.82
N GLU A 53 16.75 -16.14 4.50
CA GLU A 53 17.23 -16.74 3.25
C GLU A 53 16.35 -16.27 2.09
N VAL A 54 16.95 -16.03 0.91
CA VAL A 54 16.18 -15.54 -0.25
C VAL A 54 16.40 -16.44 -1.46
N ILE A 55 15.30 -16.89 -2.04
CA ILE A 55 15.25 -17.66 -3.30
C ILE A 55 14.62 -16.76 -4.37
N ILE A 56 15.42 -16.39 -5.37
CA ILE A 56 14.93 -15.57 -6.48
C ILE A 56 14.02 -16.42 -7.36
N THR A 57 12.77 -16.00 -7.48
CA THR A 57 11.73 -16.70 -8.23
C THR A 57 11.05 -15.70 -9.18
N PRO A 58 11.28 -15.80 -10.50
CA PRO A 58 10.63 -14.91 -11.47
C PRO A 58 9.10 -15.03 -11.43
N ILE A 59 8.40 -13.89 -11.38
CA ILE A 59 6.95 -13.80 -11.36
C ILE A 59 6.51 -12.73 -12.35
N ASP A 60 5.70 -13.12 -13.32
CA ASP A 60 4.98 -12.14 -14.14
C ASP A 60 3.78 -11.58 -13.34
N ARG A 61 3.89 -10.35 -12.89
CA ARG A 61 2.92 -9.74 -11.97
C ARG A 61 1.54 -9.51 -12.57
N ARG A 62 1.47 -9.16 -13.85
CA ARG A 62 0.24 -8.75 -14.55
C ARG A 62 -0.20 -9.72 -15.64
N GLY A 63 0.70 -10.55 -16.13
CA GLY A 63 0.41 -11.50 -17.21
C GLY A 63 -0.58 -12.59 -16.77
N ILE A 64 -1.39 -13.02 -17.71
CA ILE A 64 -2.40 -14.09 -17.54
C ILE A 64 -2.04 -15.33 -18.39
N ASN A 65 -0.75 -15.51 -18.73
CA ASN A 65 -0.29 -16.62 -19.55
C ASN A 65 -0.25 -17.92 -18.73
N PRO A 66 -1.08 -18.95 -19.07
CA PRO A 66 -1.17 -20.19 -18.28
C PRO A 66 0.15 -20.97 -18.22
N VAL A 67 0.98 -20.90 -19.28
CA VAL A 67 2.27 -21.61 -19.34
C VAL A 67 3.26 -21.01 -18.33
N VAL A 68 3.28 -19.68 -18.23
CA VAL A 68 4.12 -18.97 -17.26
C VAL A 68 3.64 -19.28 -15.83
N ASP A 69 2.34 -19.34 -15.64
CA ASP A 69 1.74 -19.64 -14.33
C ASP A 69 1.97 -21.11 -13.90
N LEU A 70 1.92 -22.07 -14.83
CA LEU A 70 2.31 -23.45 -14.56
C LEU A 70 3.79 -23.59 -14.18
N LYS A 71 4.68 -22.82 -14.82
CA LYS A 71 6.10 -22.76 -14.44
C LYS A 71 6.25 -22.23 -13.01
N LEU A 72 5.52 -21.19 -12.65
CA LEU A 72 5.55 -20.61 -11.29
C LEU A 72 5.05 -21.64 -10.25
N ILE A 73 3.95 -22.32 -10.51
CA ILE A 73 3.42 -23.39 -9.64
C ILE A 73 4.48 -24.48 -9.43
N ASN A 74 5.15 -24.92 -10.51
CA ASN A 74 6.19 -25.95 -10.42
C ASN A 74 7.42 -25.43 -9.62
N ASN A 75 7.82 -24.17 -9.78
CA ASN A 75 8.88 -23.58 -8.99
C ASN A 75 8.51 -23.56 -7.50
N TYR A 76 7.31 -23.12 -7.13
CA TYR A 76 6.85 -23.16 -5.75
C TYR A 76 6.79 -24.58 -5.20
N ARG A 77 6.34 -25.56 -6.00
CA ARG A 77 6.37 -26.99 -5.62
C ARG A 77 7.78 -27.47 -5.31
N LYS A 78 8.77 -27.13 -6.16
CA LYS A 78 10.18 -27.49 -5.94
C LYS A 78 10.73 -26.84 -4.66
N ILE A 79 10.45 -25.55 -4.45
CA ILE A 79 10.87 -24.82 -3.25
C ILE A 79 10.27 -25.45 -1.99
N ILE A 80 8.96 -25.69 -1.97
CA ILE A 80 8.28 -26.31 -0.82
C ILE A 80 8.83 -27.70 -0.53
N ASN A 81 9.14 -28.52 -1.56
CA ASN A 81 9.70 -29.85 -1.37
C ASN A 81 11.14 -29.81 -0.82
N LYS A 82 11.94 -28.84 -1.26
CA LYS A 82 13.34 -28.66 -0.81
C LYS A 82 13.37 -28.11 0.61
N GLU A 83 12.63 -27.02 0.84
CA GLU A 83 12.70 -26.28 2.11
C GLU A 83 11.89 -26.93 3.24
N LYS A 84 10.87 -27.73 2.91
CA LYS A 84 9.96 -28.41 3.86
C LYS A 84 9.47 -27.47 4.97
N PRO A 85 8.82 -26.35 4.63
CA PRO A 85 8.41 -25.36 5.63
C PRO A 85 7.30 -25.90 6.53
N ASP A 86 7.33 -25.50 7.79
CA ASP A 86 6.27 -25.77 8.78
C ASP A 86 5.07 -24.82 8.59
N TYR A 87 5.35 -23.61 8.04
CA TYR A 87 4.35 -22.58 7.78
C TYR A 87 4.61 -21.85 6.48
N ILE A 88 3.56 -21.50 5.75
CA ILE A 88 3.64 -20.68 4.53
C ILE A 88 2.86 -19.39 4.71
N LEU A 89 3.50 -18.25 4.43
CA LEU A 89 2.89 -16.92 4.44
C LEU A 89 2.89 -16.35 3.02
N THR A 90 1.73 -15.99 2.49
CA THR A 90 1.64 -15.51 1.11
C THR A 90 1.12 -14.09 1.02
N TYR A 91 1.65 -13.34 0.04
CA TYR A 91 1.25 -11.97 -0.28
C TYR A 91 0.99 -11.84 -1.77
N THR A 92 0.02 -11.02 -2.15
CA THR A 92 -0.35 -10.71 -3.53
C THR A 92 -1.02 -11.87 -4.29
N ILE A 93 -1.66 -11.57 -5.43
CA ILE A 93 -2.64 -12.45 -6.08
C ILE A 93 -2.07 -13.83 -6.44
N LYS A 94 -0.99 -13.91 -7.25
CA LYS A 94 -0.45 -15.19 -7.72
C LYS A 94 0.16 -16.04 -6.60
N PRO A 95 1.00 -15.49 -5.69
CA PRO A 95 1.45 -16.23 -4.52
C PRO A 95 0.31 -16.72 -3.63
N ASN A 96 -0.74 -15.90 -3.42
CA ASN A 96 -1.90 -16.27 -2.64
C ASN A 96 -2.64 -17.48 -3.26
N ILE A 97 -2.82 -17.47 -4.60
CA ILE A 97 -3.51 -18.56 -5.30
C ILE A 97 -2.63 -19.82 -5.35
N TYR A 98 -1.44 -19.71 -5.90
CA TYR A 98 -0.61 -20.89 -6.20
C TYR A 98 0.10 -21.43 -4.95
N GLY A 99 0.61 -20.53 -4.10
CA GLY A 99 1.19 -20.89 -2.81
C GLY A 99 0.15 -21.47 -1.86
N GLY A 100 -1.02 -20.84 -1.73
CA GLY A 100 -2.12 -21.34 -0.91
C GLY A 100 -2.67 -22.68 -1.39
N PHE A 101 -2.80 -22.87 -2.71
CA PHE A 101 -3.18 -24.17 -3.27
C PHE A 101 -2.17 -25.27 -2.92
N LEU A 102 -0.89 -25.03 -3.11
CA LEU A 102 0.17 -26.01 -2.80
C LEU A 102 0.26 -26.29 -1.30
N ALA A 103 0.17 -25.26 -0.45
CA ALA A 103 0.14 -25.42 1.01
C ALA A 103 -1.00 -26.32 1.45
N ARG A 104 -2.21 -26.07 0.90
CA ARG A 104 -3.39 -26.91 1.16
C ARG A 104 -3.18 -28.37 0.73
N VAL A 105 -2.69 -28.62 -0.50
CA VAL A 105 -2.47 -29.97 -1.02
C VAL A 105 -1.44 -30.73 -0.19
N LYS A 106 -0.40 -30.03 0.26
CA LYS A 106 0.66 -30.60 1.09
C LYS A 106 0.35 -30.63 2.59
N LYS A 107 -0.83 -30.14 2.99
CA LYS A 107 -1.28 -30.08 4.39
C LYS A 107 -0.32 -29.28 5.29
N ILE A 108 0.30 -28.23 4.76
CA ILE A 108 1.15 -27.30 5.48
C ILE A 108 0.27 -26.17 6.01
N ASN A 109 0.50 -25.72 7.25
CA ASN A 109 -0.17 -24.53 7.81
C ASN A 109 0.18 -23.28 6.99
N TYR A 110 -0.82 -22.43 6.73
CA TYR A 110 -0.57 -21.22 5.94
C TYR A 110 -1.54 -20.10 6.24
N ALA A 111 -1.05 -18.89 6.06
CA ALA A 111 -1.83 -17.66 6.06
C ALA A 111 -1.70 -16.92 4.73
N VAL A 112 -2.74 -16.17 4.39
CA VAL A 112 -2.85 -15.42 3.14
C VAL A 112 -3.03 -13.95 3.46
N ASN A 113 -2.31 -13.06 2.75
CA ASN A 113 -2.46 -11.62 2.88
C ASN A 113 -3.00 -11.03 1.57
N ILE A 114 -4.19 -10.45 1.64
CA ILE A 114 -4.81 -9.70 0.53
C ILE A 114 -4.47 -8.23 0.72
N THR A 115 -3.42 -7.79 0.04
CA THR A 115 -2.95 -6.39 0.04
C THR A 115 -3.72 -5.51 -0.94
N GLY A 116 -4.73 -6.05 -1.58
CA GLY A 116 -5.63 -5.45 -2.55
C GLY A 116 -6.17 -6.53 -3.48
N LEU A 117 -7.39 -6.35 -3.98
CA LEU A 117 -8.01 -7.31 -4.90
C LEU A 117 -7.63 -7.09 -6.37
N GLY A 118 -6.99 -5.95 -6.66
CA GLY A 118 -6.61 -5.54 -8.01
C GLY A 118 -7.81 -5.27 -8.91
N THR A 119 -7.52 -4.94 -10.17
CA THR A 119 -8.54 -4.58 -11.18
C THR A 119 -9.51 -5.73 -11.51
N THR A 120 -9.12 -6.98 -11.23
CA THR A 120 -9.96 -8.16 -11.49
C THR A 120 -11.29 -8.15 -10.74
N PHE A 121 -11.36 -7.50 -9.58
CA PHE A 121 -12.58 -7.42 -8.76
C PHE A 121 -13.37 -6.13 -8.95
N GLN A 122 -12.91 -5.22 -9.81
CA GLN A 122 -13.58 -3.94 -10.09
C GLN A 122 -14.72 -4.08 -11.12
N LYS A 123 -14.63 -5.08 -12.01
CA LYS A 123 -15.65 -5.33 -13.04
C LYS A 123 -16.08 -6.79 -12.97
N ASP A 124 -17.38 -7.02 -12.99
CA ASP A 124 -17.92 -8.36 -13.12
C ASP A 124 -17.59 -8.94 -14.49
N GLY A 125 -17.21 -10.23 -14.52
CA GLY A 125 -16.83 -10.87 -15.76
C GLY A 125 -16.26 -12.28 -15.57
N LEU A 126 -15.94 -12.93 -16.69
CA LEU A 126 -15.41 -14.30 -16.69
C LEU A 126 -14.09 -14.40 -15.89
N LEU A 127 -13.19 -13.44 -16.03
CA LEU A 127 -11.91 -13.41 -15.32
C LEU A 127 -12.11 -13.35 -13.80
N GLN A 128 -13.01 -12.47 -13.32
CA GLN A 128 -13.35 -12.39 -11.90
C GLN A 128 -13.92 -13.71 -11.39
N SER A 129 -14.79 -14.37 -12.17
CA SER A 129 -15.38 -15.66 -11.82
C SER A 129 -14.32 -16.76 -11.68
N ILE A 130 -13.34 -16.79 -12.61
CA ILE A 130 -12.22 -17.73 -12.58
C ILE A 130 -11.37 -17.48 -11.32
N VAL A 131 -10.93 -16.24 -11.09
CA VAL A 131 -10.09 -15.87 -9.94
C VAL A 131 -10.84 -16.15 -8.62
N THR A 132 -12.15 -15.88 -8.56
CA THR A 132 -12.99 -16.20 -7.41
C THR A 132 -12.97 -17.71 -7.10
N LYS A 133 -13.09 -18.56 -8.13
CA LYS A 133 -13.01 -20.02 -7.96
C LYS A 133 -11.61 -20.44 -7.49
N MET A 134 -10.56 -19.86 -8.07
CA MET A 134 -9.18 -20.16 -7.67
C MET A 134 -8.92 -19.75 -6.21
N TYR A 135 -9.38 -18.58 -5.76
CA TYR A 135 -9.31 -18.17 -4.37
C TYR A 135 -10.06 -19.10 -3.44
N ARG A 136 -11.29 -19.50 -3.81
CA ARG A 136 -12.09 -20.44 -3.00
C ARG A 136 -11.37 -21.77 -2.80
N VAL A 137 -10.70 -22.27 -3.82
CA VAL A 137 -9.89 -23.49 -3.75
C VAL A 137 -8.64 -23.26 -2.90
N ALA A 138 -7.90 -22.19 -3.15
CA ALA A 138 -6.63 -21.91 -2.49
C ALA A 138 -6.79 -21.59 -0.99
N PHE A 139 -7.86 -20.86 -0.60
CA PHE A 139 -8.03 -20.38 0.77
C PHE A 139 -8.83 -21.34 1.68
N LYS A 140 -9.37 -22.44 1.14
CA LYS A 140 -10.27 -23.37 1.88
C LYS A 140 -9.70 -23.83 3.22
N LYS A 141 -8.39 -24.03 3.31
CA LYS A 141 -7.70 -24.53 4.51
C LYS A 141 -6.73 -23.51 5.12
N ALA A 142 -6.79 -22.25 4.69
CA ALA A 142 -6.00 -21.19 5.33
C ALA A 142 -6.35 -21.10 6.83
N ASN A 143 -5.34 -20.91 7.66
CA ASN A 143 -5.52 -20.67 9.09
C ASN A 143 -6.21 -19.32 9.28
N VAL A 144 -5.68 -18.30 8.61
CA VAL A 144 -6.19 -16.92 8.61
C VAL A 144 -6.00 -16.28 7.23
N VAL A 145 -6.90 -15.37 6.86
CA VAL A 145 -6.80 -14.49 5.69
C VAL A 145 -6.79 -13.06 6.19
N PHE A 146 -5.67 -12.37 5.99
CA PHE A 146 -5.48 -10.97 6.34
C PHE A 146 -5.93 -10.05 5.21
N PHE A 147 -6.53 -8.93 5.57
CA PHE A 147 -6.98 -7.88 4.67
C PHE A 147 -6.45 -6.53 5.14
N GLU A 148 -6.14 -5.63 4.23
CA GLU A 148 -5.69 -4.27 4.56
C GLU A 148 -6.84 -3.28 4.77
N ASN A 149 -8.08 -3.65 4.36
CA ASN A 149 -9.30 -2.88 4.62
C ASN A 149 -10.53 -3.77 4.70
N ILE A 150 -11.60 -3.20 5.26
CA ILE A 150 -12.86 -3.90 5.49
C ILE A 150 -13.62 -4.22 4.20
N GLU A 151 -13.51 -3.39 3.16
CA GLU A 151 -14.21 -3.59 1.88
C GLU A 151 -13.71 -4.87 1.18
N ASN A 152 -12.37 -5.03 1.08
CA ASN A 152 -11.77 -6.22 0.49
C ASN A 152 -12.18 -7.49 1.25
N LYS A 153 -12.26 -7.44 2.59
CA LYS A 153 -12.80 -8.51 3.42
C LYS A 153 -14.24 -8.81 3.03
N ASN A 154 -15.11 -7.79 2.99
CA ASN A 154 -16.54 -7.95 2.72
C ASN A 154 -16.77 -8.56 1.32
N ILE A 155 -16.04 -8.12 0.30
CA ILE A 155 -16.10 -8.70 -1.05
C ILE A 155 -15.80 -10.21 -1.01
N ILE A 156 -14.74 -10.61 -0.32
CA ILE A 156 -14.30 -12.01 -0.23
C ILE A 156 -15.30 -12.86 0.55
N VAL A 157 -15.84 -12.35 1.65
CA VAL A 157 -16.86 -13.04 2.48
C VAL A 157 -18.17 -13.15 1.72
N ASN A 158 -18.67 -12.06 1.10
CA ASN A 158 -19.92 -12.04 0.33
C ASN A 158 -19.87 -12.99 -0.88
N LYS A 159 -18.70 -13.10 -1.54
CA LYS A 159 -18.50 -14.10 -2.61
C LYS A 159 -18.29 -15.53 -2.08
N LYS A 160 -18.47 -15.77 -0.78
CA LYS A 160 -18.33 -17.07 -0.11
C LYS A 160 -16.99 -17.76 -0.42
N ILE A 161 -15.91 -16.99 -0.47
CA ILE A 161 -14.54 -17.50 -0.70
C ILE A 161 -13.98 -18.07 0.60
N VAL A 162 -14.12 -17.34 1.72
CA VAL A 162 -13.80 -17.78 3.08
C VAL A 162 -14.89 -17.33 4.05
N PRO A 163 -15.09 -18.04 5.17
CA PRO A 163 -15.98 -17.60 6.23
C PRO A 163 -15.36 -16.42 7.00
N ASP A 164 -16.20 -15.53 7.52
CA ASP A 164 -15.80 -14.36 8.29
C ASP A 164 -14.88 -14.68 9.47
N SER A 165 -15.12 -15.81 10.13
CA SER A 165 -14.34 -16.29 11.27
C SER A 165 -12.85 -16.55 10.98
N LYS A 166 -12.46 -16.65 9.72
CA LYS A 166 -11.07 -16.79 9.27
C LYS A 166 -10.44 -15.48 8.78
N CYS A 167 -11.19 -14.39 8.80
CA CYS A 167 -10.75 -13.10 8.30
C CYS A 167 -10.21 -12.23 9.42
N CYS A 168 -9.07 -11.60 9.19
CA CYS A 168 -8.50 -10.58 10.07
C CYS A 168 -8.26 -9.32 9.25
N VAL A 169 -8.86 -8.20 9.65
CA VAL A 169 -8.60 -6.90 9.03
C VAL A 169 -7.49 -6.21 9.81
N LEU A 170 -6.45 -5.81 9.09
CA LEU A 170 -5.36 -5.00 9.57
C LEU A 170 -5.50 -3.57 9.01
N ASN A 171 -5.00 -2.58 9.71
CA ASN A 171 -4.94 -1.22 9.18
C ASN A 171 -3.71 -1.08 8.25
N GLY A 172 -3.79 -1.74 7.09
CA GLY A 172 -2.71 -1.83 6.11
C GLY A 172 -1.46 -2.54 6.63
N ALA A 173 -0.31 -2.06 6.18
CA ALA A 173 0.99 -2.46 6.69
C ALA A 173 1.38 -1.72 7.97
N GLY A 174 0.62 -0.68 8.34
CA GLY A 174 1.02 0.29 9.34
C GLY A 174 2.14 1.23 8.86
N VAL A 175 2.43 2.24 9.62
CA VAL A 175 3.52 3.18 9.38
C VAL A 175 4.56 3.11 10.49
N ASN A 176 5.84 3.14 10.12
CA ASN A 176 6.94 3.21 11.08
C ASN A 176 7.05 4.65 11.59
N LEU A 177 6.60 4.88 12.82
CA LEU A 177 6.51 6.20 13.45
C LEU A 177 7.88 6.82 13.77
N ASP A 178 8.93 6.00 13.87
CA ASP A 178 10.30 6.47 14.10
C ASP A 178 10.93 6.92 12.77
N ARG A 179 10.69 6.19 11.68
CA ARG A 179 11.14 6.55 10.33
C ARG A 179 10.41 7.78 9.78
N TYR A 180 9.09 7.84 9.98
CA TYR A 180 8.23 8.96 9.64
C TYR A 180 7.83 9.69 10.93
N SER A 181 8.86 10.24 11.59
CA SER A 181 8.68 11.01 12.82
C SER A 181 7.90 12.30 12.54
N TYR A 182 7.28 12.83 13.60
CA TYR A 182 6.64 14.15 13.50
C TYR A 182 7.66 15.22 13.10
N LEU A 183 7.29 16.00 12.11
CA LEU A 183 8.06 17.14 11.62
C LEU A 183 7.26 18.41 11.91
N GLU A 184 7.93 19.46 12.39
CA GLU A 184 7.27 20.75 12.57
C GLU A 184 6.58 21.18 11.25
N TYR A 185 5.42 21.79 11.39
CA TYR A 185 4.68 22.27 10.23
C TYR A 185 5.48 23.39 9.55
N PRO A 186 5.57 23.44 8.21
CA PRO A 186 6.34 24.45 7.51
C PRO A 186 5.96 25.86 7.96
N VAL A 187 6.93 26.79 7.89
CA VAL A 187 6.69 28.17 8.29
C VAL A 187 5.52 28.80 7.53
N ASP A 188 4.87 29.76 8.15
CA ASP A 188 3.78 30.51 7.51
C ASP A 188 4.34 31.30 6.33
N CYS A 189 3.89 30.95 5.14
CA CYS A 189 4.30 31.60 3.90
C CYS A 189 3.07 31.74 2.96
N LYS A 190 3.15 32.68 2.01
CA LYS A 190 2.04 32.91 1.08
C LYS A 190 1.74 31.69 0.22
N THR A 191 2.79 31.03 -0.30
CA THR A 191 2.66 29.92 -1.23
C THR A 191 2.30 28.63 -0.50
N THR A 192 1.12 28.07 -0.74
CA THR A 192 0.75 26.73 -0.25
C THR A 192 1.37 25.64 -1.13
N ARG A 193 2.17 24.76 -0.56
CA ARG A 193 2.85 23.68 -1.26
C ARG A 193 2.12 22.35 -1.02
N PHE A 194 1.51 21.82 -2.06
CA PHE A 194 0.95 20.48 -2.10
C PHE A 194 2.00 19.44 -2.51
N LEU A 195 1.82 18.21 -2.08
CA LEU A 195 2.71 17.09 -2.38
C LEU A 195 1.89 15.89 -2.89
N PHE A 196 2.35 15.28 -3.98
CA PHE A 196 1.88 14.00 -4.48
C PHE A 196 3.06 13.01 -4.48
N ILE A 197 2.85 11.82 -3.92
CA ILE A 197 3.81 10.71 -3.94
C ILE A 197 3.10 9.46 -4.44
N GLY A 198 3.44 9.01 -5.63
CA GLY A 198 2.85 7.84 -6.24
C GLY A 198 3.25 7.67 -7.70
N ARG A 199 2.91 6.55 -8.30
CA ARG A 199 3.06 6.38 -9.75
C ARG A 199 2.18 7.40 -10.46
N VAL A 200 2.72 8.08 -11.46
CA VAL A 200 1.95 9.03 -12.26
C VAL A 200 1.14 8.25 -13.27
N MET A 201 -0.15 8.08 -12.97
CA MET A 201 -1.11 7.32 -13.75
C MET A 201 -2.55 7.72 -13.38
N GLN A 202 -3.48 7.41 -14.28
CA GLN A 202 -4.89 7.75 -14.12
C GLN A 202 -5.52 7.17 -12.83
N GLU A 203 -5.26 5.89 -12.53
CA GLU A 203 -5.82 5.23 -11.34
C GLU A 203 -5.37 5.85 -9.99
N LYS A 204 -4.32 6.68 -10.00
CA LYS A 204 -3.88 7.47 -8.84
C LYS A 204 -4.55 8.85 -8.76
N GLY A 205 -5.49 9.13 -9.65
CA GLY A 205 -6.22 10.38 -9.71
C GLY A 205 -5.36 11.55 -10.17
N PHE A 206 -4.32 11.28 -10.99
CA PHE A 206 -3.39 12.34 -11.38
C PHE A 206 -4.05 13.37 -12.31
N ASP A 207 -5.03 12.97 -13.13
CA ASP A 207 -5.78 13.89 -13.98
C ASP A 207 -6.65 14.83 -13.15
N GLU A 208 -7.31 14.32 -12.13
CA GLU A 208 -8.10 15.10 -11.19
C GLU A 208 -7.24 16.10 -10.43
N LEU A 209 -6.08 15.64 -9.93
CA LEU A 209 -5.14 16.50 -9.20
C LEU A 209 -4.57 17.60 -10.09
N TYR A 210 -4.14 17.25 -11.29
CA TYR A 210 -3.62 18.21 -12.26
C TYR A 210 -4.64 19.31 -12.56
N THR A 211 -5.88 18.89 -12.89
CA THR A 211 -6.95 19.83 -13.26
C THR A 211 -7.38 20.69 -12.06
N ALA A 212 -7.48 20.12 -10.86
CA ALA A 212 -7.80 20.87 -9.65
C ALA A 212 -6.71 21.91 -9.33
N MET A 213 -5.43 21.53 -9.46
CA MET A 213 -4.30 22.47 -9.26
C MET A 213 -4.30 23.59 -10.29
N GLN A 214 -4.51 23.28 -11.58
CA GLN A 214 -4.58 24.29 -12.61
C GLN A 214 -5.70 25.31 -12.31
N ARG A 215 -6.90 24.83 -11.94
CA ARG A 215 -8.03 25.70 -11.56
C ARG A 215 -7.73 26.58 -10.35
N LEU A 216 -6.95 26.11 -9.37
CA LEU A 216 -6.52 26.92 -8.24
C LEU A 216 -5.59 28.04 -8.68
N VAL A 217 -4.60 27.72 -9.50
CA VAL A 217 -3.65 28.70 -10.04
C VAL A 217 -4.35 29.75 -10.91
N ASP A 218 -5.23 29.31 -11.81
CA ASP A 218 -6.03 30.20 -12.68
C ASP A 218 -6.99 31.09 -11.83
N GLY A 219 -7.46 30.57 -10.69
CA GLY A 219 -8.25 31.30 -9.70
C GLY A 219 -7.44 32.26 -8.81
N GLY A 220 -6.14 32.42 -9.05
CA GLY A 220 -5.28 33.37 -8.35
C GLY A 220 -4.76 32.91 -6.99
N PHE A 221 -4.91 31.61 -6.65
CA PHE A 221 -4.35 31.07 -5.41
C PHE A 221 -2.83 30.84 -5.58
N ASP A 222 -2.06 31.36 -4.63
CA ASP A 222 -0.61 31.13 -4.58
C ASP A 222 -0.32 29.72 -4.05
N CYS A 223 -0.22 28.75 -4.96
CA CYS A 223 0.02 27.35 -4.62
C CYS A 223 0.91 26.65 -5.65
N LYS A 224 1.61 25.61 -5.20
CA LYS A 224 2.49 24.76 -6.00
C LYS A 224 2.26 23.29 -5.71
N LEU A 225 2.56 22.44 -6.68
CA LEU A 225 2.50 20.98 -6.57
C LEU A 225 3.88 20.35 -6.77
N ASP A 226 4.37 19.64 -5.77
CA ASP A 226 5.53 18.78 -5.88
C ASP A 226 5.08 17.35 -6.21
N VAL A 227 5.63 16.74 -7.26
CA VAL A 227 5.24 15.39 -7.74
C VAL A 227 6.45 14.47 -7.66
N LEU A 228 6.31 13.36 -6.90
CA LEU A 228 7.28 12.29 -6.78
C LEU A 228 6.70 10.97 -7.27
N GLY A 229 7.43 10.30 -8.16
CA GLY A 229 7.09 8.98 -8.68
C GLY A 229 7.47 8.81 -10.13
N SER A 230 7.46 7.57 -10.60
CA SER A 230 7.71 7.25 -12.00
C SER A 230 6.44 7.41 -12.83
N TYR A 231 6.62 7.71 -14.09
CA TYR A 231 5.55 7.58 -15.08
C TYR A 231 5.18 6.10 -15.27
N GLU A 232 3.91 5.79 -15.18
CA GLU A 232 3.35 4.49 -15.58
C GLU A 232 2.57 4.64 -16.88
N GLU A 233 2.14 5.87 -17.22
CA GLU A 233 1.41 6.27 -18.41
C GLU A 233 2.03 7.55 -19.00
N ASP A 234 1.59 7.97 -20.19
CA ASP A 234 2.18 9.12 -20.90
C ASP A 234 1.65 10.47 -20.37
N TYR A 235 2.24 10.91 -19.27
CA TYR A 235 1.98 12.22 -18.66
C TYR A 235 3.08 13.25 -18.90
N LYS A 236 4.16 12.88 -19.61
CA LYS A 236 5.35 13.73 -19.70
C LYS A 236 5.03 15.13 -20.22
N LYS A 237 4.35 15.24 -21.37
CA LYS A 237 4.00 16.53 -21.97
C LYS A 237 3.15 17.41 -21.05
N LYS A 238 2.19 16.79 -20.36
CA LYS A 238 1.28 17.48 -19.42
C LYS A 238 2.04 18.05 -18.22
N ILE A 239 2.98 17.28 -17.69
CA ILE A 239 3.83 17.71 -16.56
C ILE A 239 4.83 18.79 -17.02
N ASP A 240 5.51 18.61 -18.15
CA ASP A 240 6.47 19.59 -18.68
C ASP A 240 5.81 20.98 -18.86
N SER A 241 4.59 21.03 -19.40
CA SER A 241 3.81 22.28 -19.52
C SER A 241 3.51 22.95 -18.19
N ALA A 242 3.18 22.18 -17.16
CA ALA A 242 2.91 22.72 -15.83
C ALA A 242 4.21 23.18 -15.10
N VAL A 243 5.34 22.52 -15.39
CA VAL A 243 6.67 22.93 -14.90
C VAL A 243 7.09 24.25 -15.55
N GLU A 244 6.90 24.40 -16.87
CA GLU A 244 7.16 25.65 -17.60
C GLU A 244 6.27 26.80 -17.08
N ALA A 245 5.02 26.50 -16.74
CA ALA A 245 4.10 27.46 -16.12
C ALA A 245 4.46 27.80 -14.64
N GLY A 246 5.40 27.08 -14.03
CA GLY A 246 6.01 27.38 -12.73
C GLY A 246 5.21 26.97 -11.49
N TRP A 247 4.07 26.26 -11.66
CA TRP A 247 3.26 25.81 -10.53
C TRP A 247 3.44 24.33 -10.17
N LEU A 248 4.16 23.53 -10.98
CA LEU A 248 4.48 22.13 -10.72
C LEU A 248 6.00 21.90 -10.72
N SER A 249 6.47 21.05 -9.81
CA SER A 249 7.84 20.55 -9.82
C SER A 249 7.80 19.02 -9.86
N TYR A 250 8.45 18.41 -10.86
CA TYR A 250 8.52 16.96 -11.01
C TYR A 250 9.91 16.44 -10.63
N TYR A 251 9.95 15.49 -9.70
CA TYR A 251 11.20 14.99 -9.15
C TYR A 251 11.51 13.55 -9.55
N GLY A 252 10.58 12.86 -10.26
CA GLY A 252 10.73 11.44 -10.56
C GLY A 252 10.68 10.56 -9.31
N TYR A 253 11.09 9.30 -9.46
CA TYR A 253 11.16 8.38 -8.33
C TYR A 253 12.25 8.81 -7.33
N ARG A 254 11.93 8.79 -6.05
CA ARG A 254 12.86 9.07 -4.96
C ARG A 254 12.84 7.94 -3.93
N ASN A 255 14.02 7.49 -3.50
CA ASN A 255 14.16 6.48 -2.45
C ASN A 255 13.80 7.03 -1.07
N ASP A 256 14.03 8.31 -0.84
CA ASP A 256 13.66 9.02 0.39
C ASP A 256 12.74 10.19 0.06
N VAL A 257 11.52 10.10 0.54
CA VAL A 257 10.48 11.11 0.33
C VAL A 257 10.37 12.12 1.47
N ARG A 258 11.02 11.84 2.62
CA ARG A 258 10.92 12.65 3.84
C ARG A 258 11.32 14.11 3.66
N PRO A 259 12.39 14.48 2.91
CA PRO A 259 12.74 15.87 2.68
C PRO A 259 11.68 16.66 1.91
N PHE A 260 10.83 15.97 1.13
CA PHE A 260 9.71 16.58 0.41
C PHE A 260 8.48 16.72 1.31
N ILE A 261 8.22 15.70 2.14
CA ILE A 261 7.17 15.78 3.16
C ILE A 261 7.43 16.94 4.11
N GLU A 262 8.68 17.14 4.53
CA GLU A 262 9.08 18.21 5.44
C GLU A 262 8.72 19.61 4.89
N LYS A 263 8.88 19.82 3.59
CA LYS A 263 8.64 21.11 2.92
C LYS A 263 7.19 21.33 2.49
N SER A 264 6.36 20.28 2.53
CA SER A 264 4.99 20.35 2.06
C SER A 264 4.02 20.81 3.16
N HIS A 265 2.96 21.54 2.76
CA HIS A 265 1.90 21.96 3.65
C HIS A 265 0.76 20.92 3.72
N CYS A 266 0.54 20.18 2.63
CA CYS A 266 -0.53 19.19 2.54
C CYS A 266 -0.15 18.10 1.52
N PHE A 267 -0.46 16.87 1.85
CA PHE A 267 -0.35 15.74 0.94
C PHE A 267 -1.68 15.49 0.22
N VAL A 268 -1.64 15.19 -1.08
CA VAL A 268 -2.85 14.96 -1.88
C VAL A 268 -2.70 13.67 -2.69
N LEU A 269 -3.64 12.73 -2.51
CA LEU A 269 -3.68 11.47 -3.25
C LEU A 269 -5.13 11.08 -3.56
N PRO A 270 -5.71 11.51 -4.69
CA PRO A 270 -7.10 11.24 -5.06
C PRO A 270 -7.25 9.91 -5.81
N SER A 271 -6.67 8.83 -5.30
CA SER A 271 -6.69 7.49 -5.92
C SER A 271 -8.11 6.97 -6.12
N TRP A 272 -8.31 6.19 -7.18
CA TRP A 272 -9.58 5.54 -7.49
C TRP A 272 -9.80 4.25 -6.69
N HIS A 273 -8.72 3.57 -6.31
CA HIS A 273 -8.75 2.37 -5.47
C HIS A 273 -7.38 2.11 -4.84
N GLU A 274 -7.38 1.58 -3.63
CA GLU A 274 -6.18 1.20 -2.88
C GLU A 274 -6.44 -0.07 -2.04
N GLY A 275 -5.39 -0.81 -1.74
CA GLY A 275 -5.42 -1.74 -0.62
C GLY A 275 -5.32 -0.96 0.70
N MET A 276 -4.19 -0.27 0.86
CA MET A 276 -3.96 0.81 1.81
C MET A 276 -2.98 1.79 1.17
N ALA A 277 -3.33 3.07 1.16
CA ALA A 277 -2.49 4.15 0.65
C ALA A 277 -1.40 4.49 1.69
N ASN A 278 -0.29 3.76 1.66
CA ASN A 278 0.77 3.93 2.67
C ASN A 278 1.34 5.35 2.69
N THR A 279 1.39 6.05 1.56
CA THR A 279 1.84 7.45 1.49
C THR A 279 0.93 8.40 2.27
N ASN A 280 -0.39 8.11 2.37
CA ASN A 280 -1.29 8.84 3.28
C ASN A 280 -0.82 8.68 4.74
N LEU A 281 -0.48 7.44 5.15
CA LEU A 281 -0.02 7.14 6.50
C LEU A 281 1.33 7.81 6.79
N GLU A 282 2.26 7.78 5.85
CA GLU A 282 3.59 8.35 5.94
C GLU A 282 3.54 9.88 6.12
N CYS A 283 2.72 10.55 5.31
CA CYS A 283 2.56 12.00 5.37
C CYS A 283 1.80 12.43 6.64
N ALA A 284 0.71 11.74 7.00
CA ALA A 284 -0.03 12.00 8.24
C ALA A 284 0.84 11.75 9.48
N SER A 285 1.66 10.67 9.47
CA SER A 285 2.63 10.39 10.54
C SER A 285 3.64 11.51 10.72
N SER A 286 4.08 12.11 9.63
CA SER A 286 5.01 13.25 9.64
C SER A 286 4.33 14.59 9.93
N GLY A 287 3.06 14.60 10.34
CA GLY A 287 2.32 15.81 10.72
C GLY A 287 1.85 16.64 9.53
N ARG A 288 1.63 16.03 8.37
CA ARG A 288 1.06 16.71 7.20
C ARG A 288 -0.42 16.37 7.06
N PRO A 289 -1.31 17.37 6.97
CA PRO A 289 -2.69 17.15 6.58
C PRO A 289 -2.78 16.39 5.27
N VAL A 290 -3.80 15.53 5.14
CA VAL A 290 -3.97 14.66 3.96
C VAL A 290 -5.31 14.94 3.29
N ILE A 291 -5.30 15.18 1.97
CA ILE A 291 -6.49 15.21 1.13
C ILE A 291 -6.47 13.94 0.28
N THR A 292 -7.50 13.11 0.38
CA THR A 292 -7.54 11.83 -0.34
C THR A 292 -8.98 11.44 -0.68
N SER A 293 -9.13 10.44 -1.55
CA SER A 293 -10.46 9.97 -1.94
C SER A 293 -11.21 9.29 -0.78
N ASN A 294 -12.51 9.48 -0.71
CA ASN A 294 -13.42 8.79 0.21
C ASN A 294 -13.69 7.35 -0.25
N ILE A 295 -12.63 6.56 -0.36
CA ILE A 295 -12.65 5.13 -0.69
C ILE A 295 -11.94 4.33 0.39
N HIS A 296 -12.26 3.05 0.50
CA HIS A 296 -11.50 2.16 1.37
C HIS A 296 -10.05 2.02 0.91
N GLY A 297 -9.14 1.99 1.88
CA GLY A 297 -7.70 2.05 1.64
C GLY A 297 -7.12 3.46 1.61
N CYS A 298 -7.97 4.50 1.52
CA CYS A 298 -7.59 5.90 1.62
C CYS A 298 -8.20 6.58 2.83
N LYS A 299 -9.53 6.49 2.99
CA LYS A 299 -10.30 7.22 4.01
C LYS A 299 -9.95 6.85 5.44
N GLU A 300 -9.46 5.64 5.67
CA GLU A 300 -9.06 5.20 7.00
C GLU A 300 -7.93 6.04 7.59
N ALA A 301 -7.09 6.63 6.73
CA ALA A 301 -6.01 7.51 7.15
C ALA A 301 -6.48 8.92 7.56
N VAL A 302 -7.74 9.29 7.28
CA VAL A 302 -8.22 10.67 7.42
C VAL A 302 -9.52 10.73 8.21
N LEU A 303 -9.54 11.54 9.25
CA LEU A 303 -10.75 12.00 9.91
C LEU A 303 -11.16 13.32 9.24
N ASP A 304 -12.21 13.27 8.41
CA ASP A 304 -12.64 14.40 7.57
C ASP A 304 -12.87 15.68 8.37
N GLY A 305 -12.28 16.79 7.89
CA GLY A 305 -12.31 18.09 8.56
C GLY A 305 -11.42 18.22 9.79
N THR A 306 -10.84 17.10 10.29
CA THR A 306 -10.01 17.08 11.51
C THR A 306 -8.53 16.83 11.21
N THR A 307 -8.21 15.84 10.39
CA THR A 307 -6.82 15.47 10.03
C THR A 307 -6.49 15.75 8.57
N GLY A 308 -7.50 16.16 7.81
CA GLY A 308 -7.44 16.41 6.38
C GLY A 308 -8.86 16.49 5.80
N TYR A 309 -8.99 16.24 4.49
CA TYR A 309 -10.28 16.22 3.81
C TYR A 309 -10.43 14.98 2.93
N LEU A 310 -11.69 14.52 2.80
CA LEU A 310 -12.08 13.44 1.93
C LEU A 310 -12.82 14.00 0.71
N CYS A 311 -12.31 13.74 -0.50
CA CYS A 311 -12.96 14.07 -1.75
C CYS A 311 -13.66 12.84 -2.35
N GLU A 312 -14.64 13.05 -3.20
CA GLU A 312 -15.23 11.98 -4.00
C GLU A 312 -14.22 11.47 -5.02
N SER A 313 -14.14 10.15 -5.18
CA SER A 313 -13.25 9.53 -6.16
C SER A 313 -13.67 9.90 -7.58
N GLN A 314 -12.69 10.15 -8.45
CA GLN A 314 -12.91 10.52 -9.86
C GLN A 314 -13.75 11.81 -10.04
N ASN A 315 -13.69 12.72 -9.06
CA ASN A 315 -14.45 13.97 -9.07
C ASN A 315 -13.52 15.17 -8.87
N ILE A 316 -13.25 15.88 -9.97
CA ILE A 316 -12.38 17.06 -9.99
C ILE A 316 -12.95 18.19 -9.11
N ASP A 317 -14.25 18.43 -9.16
CA ASP A 317 -14.88 19.52 -8.40
C ASP A 317 -14.77 19.26 -6.90
N SER A 318 -15.03 18.04 -6.45
CA SER A 318 -14.89 17.65 -5.05
C SER A 318 -13.45 17.81 -4.57
N LEU A 319 -12.46 17.38 -5.36
CA LEU A 319 -11.04 17.54 -5.03
C LEU A 319 -10.65 19.03 -4.98
N TYR A 320 -11.06 19.82 -5.98
CA TYR A 320 -10.80 21.25 -6.03
C TYR A 320 -11.35 21.96 -4.79
N GLU A 321 -12.59 21.68 -4.38
CA GLU A 321 -13.19 22.31 -3.19
C GLU A 321 -12.45 21.90 -1.90
N CYS A 322 -12.02 20.65 -1.76
CA CYS A 322 -11.19 20.22 -0.63
C CYS A 322 -9.86 20.97 -0.58
N MET A 323 -9.18 21.10 -1.71
CA MET A 323 -7.90 21.81 -1.79
C MET A 323 -8.06 23.31 -1.54
N LYS A 324 -9.09 23.94 -2.12
CA LYS A 324 -9.43 25.34 -1.91
C LYS A 324 -9.78 25.61 -0.43
N LYS A 325 -10.61 24.77 0.18
CA LYS A 325 -10.92 24.85 1.61
C LYS A 325 -9.67 24.78 2.47
N PHE A 326 -8.73 23.90 2.14
CA PHE A 326 -7.44 23.80 2.83
C PHE A 326 -6.61 25.08 2.70
N ILE A 327 -6.48 25.65 1.50
CA ILE A 327 -5.74 26.90 1.26
C ILE A 327 -6.31 28.08 2.07
N THR A 328 -7.60 28.11 2.28
CA THR A 328 -8.27 29.20 3.01
C THR A 328 -8.21 29.05 4.53
N LEU A 329 -7.73 27.94 5.06
CA LEU A 329 -7.52 27.77 6.50
C LEU A 329 -6.39 28.70 7.01
N SER A 330 -6.52 29.16 8.25
CA SER A 330 -5.40 29.84 8.94
C SER A 330 -4.24 28.88 9.14
N TYR A 331 -3.03 29.41 9.20
CA TYR A 331 -1.82 28.65 9.49
C TYR A 331 -1.97 27.73 10.71
N GLN A 332 -2.52 28.28 11.81
CA GLN A 332 -2.71 27.50 13.03
C GLN A 332 -3.64 26.30 12.82
N LYS A 333 -4.74 26.47 12.10
CA LYS A 333 -5.67 25.36 11.80
C LYS A 333 -5.00 24.28 10.95
N ARG A 334 -4.20 24.64 9.96
CA ARG A 334 -3.45 23.66 9.15
C ARG A 334 -2.43 22.89 10.01
N LYS A 335 -1.70 23.58 10.89
CA LYS A 335 -0.76 23.00 11.84
C LYS A 335 -1.45 22.04 12.81
N ASP A 336 -2.60 22.42 13.37
CA ASP A 336 -3.35 21.57 14.30
C ASP A 336 -3.95 20.34 13.60
N MET A 337 -4.39 20.49 12.35
CA MET A 337 -4.84 19.39 11.50
C MET A 337 -3.72 18.35 11.29
N GLY A 338 -2.49 18.81 11.04
CA GLY A 338 -1.32 17.92 10.92
C GLY A 338 -0.98 17.18 12.21
N LYS A 339 -1.06 17.88 13.37
CA LYS A 339 -0.86 17.25 14.70
C LYS A 339 -1.93 16.19 14.99
N ALA A 340 -3.18 16.49 14.65
CA ALA A 340 -4.28 15.53 14.80
C ALA A 340 -4.06 14.29 13.92
N GLY A 341 -3.55 14.47 12.69
CA GLY A 341 -3.16 13.39 11.78
C GLY A 341 -2.10 12.48 12.40
N ARG A 342 -1.03 13.06 12.96
CA ARG A 342 0.00 12.30 13.68
C ARG A 342 -0.59 11.46 14.81
N LYS A 343 -1.45 12.03 15.64
CA LYS A 343 -2.09 11.32 16.75
C LYS A 343 -2.99 10.17 16.26
N HIS A 344 -3.68 10.36 15.14
CA HIS A 344 -4.46 9.30 14.50
C HIS A 344 -3.57 8.13 14.06
N MET A 345 -2.40 8.41 13.48
CA MET A 345 -1.43 7.38 13.12
C MET A 345 -0.90 6.62 14.33
N GLU A 346 -0.56 7.30 15.41
CA GLU A 346 -0.09 6.69 16.66
C GLU A 346 -1.12 5.72 17.26
N ASN A 347 -2.39 6.09 17.21
CA ASN A 347 -3.44 5.30 17.83
C ASN A 347 -3.85 4.05 17.01
N PHE A 348 -3.78 4.12 15.67
CA PHE A 348 -4.43 3.11 14.83
C PHE A 348 -3.52 2.48 13.77
N PHE A 349 -2.41 3.15 13.41
CA PHE A 349 -1.57 2.76 12.29
C PHE A 349 -0.10 2.54 12.65
N ASP A 350 0.25 2.60 13.95
CA ASP A 350 1.61 2.25 14.38
C ASP A 350 1.94 0.83 13.90
N LYS A 351 3.02 0.71 13.16
CA LYS A 351 3.47 -0.56 12.60
C LYS A 351 3.66 -1.64 13.67
N ARG A 352 4.04 -1.27 14.89
CA ARG A 352 4.18 -2.19 16.03
C ARG A 352 2.85 -2.88 16.35
N ILE A 353 1.75 -2.11 16.38
CA ILE A 353 0.40 -2.64 16.62
C ILE A 353 0.01 -3.63 15.50
N ILE A 354 0.32 -3.31 14.25
CA ILE A 354 -0.01 -4.16 13.10
C ILE A 354 0.82 -5.44 13.11
N VAL A 355 2.10 -5.36 13.42
CA VAL A 355 3.00 -6.53 13.55
C VAL A 355 2.51 -7.46 14.65
N ASP A 356 2.22 -6.93 15.86
CA ASP A 356 1.72 -7.71 16.99
C ASP A 356 0.39 -8.39 16.66
N SER A 357 -0.54 -7.65 16.05
CA SER A 357 -1.82 -8.21 15.59
C SER A 357 -1.62 -9.33 14.56
N THR A 358 -0.70 -9.14 13.61
CA THR A 358 -0.39 -10.18 12.61
C THR A 358 0.13 -11.44 13.29
N ILE A 359 1.13 -11.32 14.17
CA ILE A 359 1.75 -12.47 14.84
C ILE A 359 0.75 -13.19 15.73
N LYS A 360 -0.09 -12.46 16.47
CA LYS A 360 -1.14 -13.04 17.32
C LYS A 360 -2.11 -13.91 16.52
N ASN A 361 -2.44 -13.51 15.31
CA ASN A 361 -3.40 -14.23 14.45
C ASN A 361 -2.74 -15.32 13.56
N LEU A 362 -1.41 -15.39 13.50
CA LEU A 362 -0.70 -16.50 12.83
C LEU A 362 -0.69 -17.79 13.66
N LYS A 363 -0.90 -17.69 14.96
CA LYS A 363 -0.99 -18.83 15.89
C LYS A 363 -2.36 -19.46 15.80
#